data_74ca9d0e6ed2f20a01f443ecca81573c
#
_entry.id   74ca9d0e6ed2f20a01f443ecca81573c
#
_cell.length_a   1.000
_cell.length_b   1.000
_cell.length_c   1.000
_cell.angle_alpha   90.00
_cell.angle_beta   90.00
_cell.angle_gamma   90.00
#
_symmetry.space_group_name_H-M   'P 1'
#
loop_
_entity.id
_entity.type
_entity.pdbx_description
1 polymer ?
#
loop_
_entity_poly.entity_id
_entity_poly.type
_entity_poly.pdbx_seq_one_letter_code
_entity_poly.pdbx_strand_id
1 'polypeptide(L)'
;KSDAEQLAIQSFEKMNLKNPVEILKKYPHELSGGMLQRIMIALTIALEPDLIIADEPTTAIDCLNQVEVVKEFKRMREIFNTSMIFITHDLNVLAQLADEIIVMDDGKIIESGSKEEIICYPKENHTKYLINTRLKLVNKFKQVLV
;
A
#
# COMPACT_ATOMS: atom_id res chain seq x y z
N LYS A 1 -29.40 -3.39 10.37
CA LYS A 1 -28.46 -4.50 10.65
C LYS A 1 -28.28 -5.36 9.39
N SER A 2 -29.37 -5.71 8.73
CA SER A 2 -29.39 -6.44 7.46
C SER A 2 -28.59 -5.70 6.35
N ASP A 3 -28.81 -4.41 6.19
CA ASP A 3 -28.19 -3.60 5.14
C ASP A 3 -26.67 -3.46 5.36
N ALA A 4 -26.24 -3.27 6.60
CA ALA A 4 -24.81 -3.20 6.93
C ALA A 4 -24.11 -4.55 6.71
N GLU A 5 -24.77 -5.68 7.01
CA GLU A 5 -24.23 -7.00 6.75
C GLU A 5 -24.10 -7.27 5.24
N GLN A 6 -25.09 -6.86 4.44
CA GLN A 6 -25.02 -6.97 2.99
C GLN A 6 -23.90 -6.12 2.40
N LEU A 7 -23.75 -4.87 2.84
CA LEU A 7 -22.67 -3.99 2.41
C LEU A 7 -21.29 -4.59 2.74
N ALA A 8 -21.13 -5.12 3.95
CA ALA A 8 -19.88 -5.77 4.35
C ALA A 8 -19.58 -7.00 3.49
N ILE A 9 -20.57 -7.87 3.21
CA ILE A 9 -20.40 -9.04 2.34
C ILE A 9 -19.96 -8.60 0.95
N GLN A 10 -20.64 -7.64 0.34
CA GLN A 10 -20.29 -7.12 -1.00
C GLN A 10 -18.88 -6.52 -1.03
N SER A 11 -18.49 -5.80 0.03
CA SER A 11 -17.15 -5.22 0.14
C SER A 11 -16.07 -6.31 0.28
N PHE A 12 -16.35 -7.37 1.03
CA PHE A 12 -15.44 -8.51 1.18
C PHE A 12 -15.29 -9.32 -0.11
N GLU A 13 -16.36 -9.48 -0.88
CA GLU A 13 -16.32 -10.11 -2.20
C GLU A 13 -15.47 -9.32 -3.19
N LYS A 14 -15.61 -7.98 -3.20
CA LYS A 14 -14.76 -7.09 -4.01
C LYS A 14 -13.27 -7.25 -3.68
N MET A 15 -12.94 -7.57 -2.43
CA MET A 15 -11.56 -7.83 -1.97
C MET A 15 -11.13 -9.29 -2.07
N ASN A 16 -11.88 -10.13 -2.80
CA ASN A 16 -11.63 -11.57 -2.97
C ASN A 16 -11.50 -12.33 -1.63
N LEU A 17 -12.19 -11.90 -0.60
CA LEU A 17 -12.28 -12.64 0.66
C LEU A 17 -13.23 -13.81 0.47
N LYS A 18 -12.73 -15.03 0.64
CA LYS A 18 -13.54 -16.26 0.53
C LYS A 18 -14.43 -16.40 1.75
N ASN A 19 -15.66 -16.84 1.55
CA ASN A 19 -16.66 -17.09 2.61
C ASN A 19 -16.93 -15.84 3.47
N PRO A 20 -17.36 -14.71 2.90
CA PRO A 20 -17.51 -13.44 3.61
C PRO A 20 -18.50 -13.54 4.79
N VAL A 21 -19.55 -14.37 4.69
CA VAL A 21 -20.51 -14.60 5.76
C VAL A 21 -19.87 -15.25 6.99
N GLU A 22 -18.91 -16.15 6.80
CA GLU A 22 -18.16 -16.77 7.90
C GLU A 22 -17.16 -15.79 8.50
N ILE A 23 -16.52 -14.96 7.67
CA ILE A 23 -15.58 -13.93 8.13
C ILE A 23 -16.27 -12.93 9.06
N LEU A 24 -17.51 -12.51 8.77
CA LEU A 24 -18.27 -11.60 9.61
C LEU A 24 -18.52 -12.11 11.03
N LYS A 25 -18.41 -13.42 11.25
CA LYS A 25 -18.61 -14.06 12.56
C LYS A 25 -17.31 -14.25 13.35
N LYS A 26 -16.16 -14.02 12.71
CA LYS A 26 -14.84 -14.23 13.30
C LYS A 26 -14.34 -12.99 14.04
N TYR A 27 -13.55 -13.24 15.07
CA TYR A 27 -12.81 -12.19 15.75
C TYR A 27 -11.46 -11.94 15.02
N PRO A 28 -10.86 -10.75 15.19
CA PRO A 28 -9.60 -10.39 14.53
C PRO A 28 -8.47 -11.41 14.75
N HIS A 29 -8.36 -12.00 15.94
CA HIS A 29 -7.33 -13.00 16.26
C HIS A 29 -7.53 -14.36 15.58
N GLU A 30 -8.68 -14.61 14.96
CA GLU A 30 -8.99 -15.83 14.20
C GLU A 30 -8.69 -15.67 12.71
N LEU A 31 -8.17 -14.51 12.30
CA LEU A 31 -7.91 -14.14 10.91
C LEU A 31 -6.41 -13.98 10.67
N SER A 32 -5.95 -14.32 9.46
CA SER A 32 -4.57 -14.02 9.07
C SER A 32 -4.34 -12.52 8.88
N GLY A 33 -3.09 -12.06 9.00
CA GLY A 33 -2.74 -10.66 8.78
C GLY A 33 -3.20 -10.13 7.41
N GLY A 34 -3.03 -10.91 6.34
CA GLY A 34 -3.51 -10.55 5.01
C GLY A 34 -5.03 -10.49 4.91
N MET A 35 -5.78 -11.31 5.63
CA MET A 35 -7.24 -11.21 5.70
C MET A 35 -7.67 -9.95 6.44
N LEU A 36 -7.05 -9.65 7.59
CA LEU A 36 -7.32 -8.44 8.35
C LEU A 36 -7.08 -7.19 7.51
N GLN A 37 -6.00 -7.15 6.77
CA GLN A 37 -5.68 -6.04 5.91
C GLN A 37 -6.72 -5.85 4.79
N ARG A 38 -7.12 -6.93 4.11
CA ARG A 38 -8.19 -6.86 3.09
C ARG A 38 -9.52 -6.41 3.68
N ILE A 39 -9.83 -6.81 4.92
CA ILE A 39 -11.01 -6.34 5.64
C ILE A 39 -10.92 -4.85 5.93
N MET A 40 -9.77 -4.36 6.40
CA MET A 40 -9.56 -2.92 6.65
C MET A 40 -9.71 -2.10 5.36
N ILE A 41 -9.15 -2.57 4.25
CA ILE A 41 -9.34 -1.95 2.93
C ILE A 41 -10.81 -1.98 2.53
N ALA A 42 -11.50 -3.12 2.67
CA ALA A 42 -12.92 -3.26 2.35
C ALA A 42 -13.80 -2.29 3.16
N LEU A 43 -13.51 -2.12 4.44
CA LEU A 43 -14.21 -1.17 5.31
C LEU A 43 -13.96 0.29 4.88
N THR A 44 -12.71 0.63 4.55
CA THR A 44 -12.36 1.97 4.06
C THR A 44 -13.13 2.31 2.79
N ILE A 45 -13.21 1.37 1.87
CA ILE A 45 -13.91 1.54 0.59
C ILE A 45 -15.43 1.62 0.76
N ALA A 46 -16.00 0.85 1.70
CA ALA A 46 -17.43 0.87 1.98
C ALA A 46 -17.94 2.25 2.44
N LEU A 47 -17.02 3.12 2.88
CA LEU A 47 -17.31 4.51 3.24
C LEU A 47 -17.32 5.46 2.03
N GLU A 48 -16.94 4.98 0.84
CA GLU A 48 -16.86 5.75 -0.41
C GLU A 48 -16.07 7.08 -0.25
N PRO A 49 -14.83 7.05 0.30
CA PRO A 49 -14.09 8.28 0.55
C PRO A 49 -13.55 8.88 -0.76
N ASP A 50 -13.50 10.21 -0.82
CA ASP A 50 -12.83 10.94 -1.92
C ASP A 50 -11.30 10.80 -1.87
N LEU A 51 -10.74 10.63 -0.68
CA LEU A 51 -9.32 10.49 -0.42
C LEU A 51 -9.02 9.41 0.63
N ILE A 52 -8.06 8.56 0.34
CA ILE A 52 -7.53 7.57 1.27
C ILE A 52 -6.11 7.96 1.66
N ILE A 53 -5.82 7.98 2.97
CA ILE A 53 -4.47 8.14 3.49
C ILE A 53 -4.02 6.80 4.07
N ALA A 54 -3.02 6.19 3.43
CA ALA A 54 -2.39 4.95 3.86
C ALA A 54 -1.02 5.25 4.46
N ASP A 55 -0.94 5.20 5.80
CA ASP A 55 0.28 5.48 6.55
C ASP A 55 0.97 4.18 6.91
N GLU A 56 2.16 3.95 6.33
CA GLU A 56 3.00 2.77 6.51
C GLU A 56 2.25 1.42 6.44
N PRO A 57 1.35 1.21 5.45
CA PRO A 57 0.44 0.06 5.46
C PRO A 57 1.14 -1.27 5.20
N THR A 58 2.44 -1.28 4.92
CA THR A 58 3.23 -2.49 4.64
C THR A 58 4.29 -2.79 5.69
N THR A 59 4.45 -1.98 6.72
CA THR A 59 5.57 -2.07 7.68
C THR A 59 5.56 -3.36 8.52
N ALA A 60 4.40 -3.92 8.81
CA ALA A 60 4.26 -5.16 9.61
C ALA A 60 4.13 -6.44 8.77
N ILE A 61 4.43 -6.37 7.47
CA ILE A 61 4.15 -7.44 6.52
C ILE A 61 5.48 -8.01 6.00
N ASP A 62 5.58 -9.33 5.91
CA ASP A 62 6.72 -9.98 5.27
C ASP A 62 6.79 -9.67 3.76
N CYS A 63 7.97 -9.80 3.17
CA CYS A 63 8.22 -9.41 1.78
C CYS A 63 7.34 -10.15 0.75
N LEU A 64 6.87 -11.37 1.05
CA LEU A 64 6.01 -12.13 0.14
C LEU A 64 4.59 -11.58 0.16
N ASN A 65 4.07 -11.30 1.34
CA ASN A 65 2.74 -10.72 1.51
C ASN A 65 2.70 -9.24 1.10
N GLN A 66 3.82 -8.51 1.18
CA GLN A 66 3.92 -7.12 0.74
C GLN A 66 3.55 -6.96 -0.76
N VAL A 67 3.97 -7.89 -1.61
CA VAL A 67 3.61 -7.87 -3.05
C VAL A 67 2.10 -8.00 -3.26
N GLU A 68 1.45 -8.84 -2.47
CA GLU A 68 -0.01 -8.99 -2.54
C GLU A 68 -0.73 -7.72 -2.10
N VAL A 69 -0.26 -7.11 -1.04
CA VAL A 69 -0.81 -5.84 -0.52
C VAL A 69 -0.71 -4.73 -1.57
N VAL A 70 0.45 -4.58 -2.21
CA VAL A 70 0.63 -3.61 -3.29
C VAL A 70 -0.34 -3.85 -4.45
N LYS A 71 -0.57 -5.12 -4.82
CA LYS A 71 -1.58 -5.49 -5.83
C LYS A 71 -2.99 -5.10 -5.41
N GLU A 72 -3.35 -5.30 -4.14
CA GLU A 72 -4.67 -4.92 -3.63
C GLU A 72 -4.87 -3.41 -3.64
N PHE A 73 -3.85 -2.61 -3.29
CA PHE A 73 -3.93 -1.14 -3.39
C PHE A 73 -4.06 -0.67 -4.84
N LYS A 74 -3.34 -1.28 -5.80
CA LYS A 74 -3.52 -0.99 -7.23
C LYS A 74 -4.95 -1.28 -7.69
N ARG A 75 -5.43 -2.47 -7.38
CA ARG A 75 -6.79 -2.90 -7.71
C ARG A 75 -7.84 -1.97 -7.11
N MET A 76 -7.65 -1.59 -5.86
CA MET A 76 -8.54 -0.64 -5.18
C MET A 76 -8.62 0.69 -5.94
N ARG A 77 -7.47 1.26 -6.32
CA ARG A 77 -7.41 2.50 -7.10
C ARG A 77 -8.15 2.38 -8.43
N GLU A 78 -7.97 1.27 -9.15
CA GLU A 78 -8.62 1.02 -10.44
C GLU A 78 -10.15 0.85 -10.33
N ILE A 79 -10.60 0.12 -9.30
CA ILE A 79 -12.04 -0.18 -9.13
C ILE A 79 -12.82 1.03 -8.62
N PHE A 80 -12.24 1.79 -7.70
CA PHE A 80 -12.98 2.84 -6.97
C PHE A 80 -12.65 4.25 -7.45
N ASN A 81 -11.66 4.42 -8.32
CA ASN A 81 -11.22 5.72 -8.84
C ASN A 81 -11.00 6.78 -7.74
N THR A 82 -10.52 6.33 -6.56
CA THR A 82 -10.31 7.17 -5.38
C THR A 82 -8.89 7.68 -5.33
N SER A 83 -8.70 8.95 -4.96
CA SER A 83 -7.38 9.53 -4.73
C SER A 83 -6.72 8.90 -3.50
N MET A 84 -5.38 8.75 -3.54
CA MET A 84 -4.65 8.14 -2.44
C MET A 84 -3.37 8.89 -2.11
N ILE A 85 -3.14 9.12 -0.82
CA ILE A 85 -1.84 9.50 -0.27
C ILE A 85 -1.26 8.25 0.39
N PHE A 86 -0.10 7.81 -0.09
CA PHE A 86 0.57 6.62 0.41
C PHE A 86 1.88 7.02 1.07
N ILE A 87 1.99 6.88 2.38
CA ILE A 87 3.17 7.24 3.15
C ILE A 87 3.97 5.96 3.40
N THR A 88 5.21 5.93 2.97
CA THR A 88 6.10 4.78 3.17
C THR A 88 7.56 5.16 2.98
N HIS A 89 8.45 4.41 3.60
CA HIS A 89 9.88 4.46 3.36
C HIS A 89 10.36 3.42 2.33
N ASP A 90 9.45 2.60 1.77
CA ASP A 90 9.81 1.57 0.80
C ASP A 90 9.66 2.07 -0.64
N LEU A 91 10.81 2.35 -1.27
CA LEU A 91 10.87 2.80 -2.67
C LEU A 91 10.31 1.78 -3.67
N ASN A 92 10.32 0.47 -3.36
CA ASN A 92 9.76 -0.54 -4.27
C ASN A 92 8.22 -0.44 -4.30
N VAL A 93 7.62 -0.12 -3.18
CA VAL A 93 6.18 0.14 -3.07
C VAL A 93 5.82 1.40 -3.84
N LEU A 94 6.56 2.50 -3.61
CA LEU A 94 6.35 3.77 -4.32
C LEU A 94 6.52 3.61 -5.83
N ALA A 95 7.57 2.94 -6.29
CA ALA A 95 7.79 2.70 -7.72
C ALA A 95 6.62 1.96 -8.40
N GLN A 96 5.88 1.17 -7.64
CA GLN A 96 4.75 0.41 -8.16
C GLN A 96 3.41 1.15 -8.09
N LEU A 97 3.21 1.99 -7.06
CA LEU A 97 1.91 2.62 -6.76
C LEU A 97 1.82 4.10 -7.15
N ALA A 98 2.92 4.85 -6.98
CA ALA A 98 2.89 6.29 -7.10
C ALA A 98 2.81 6.77 -8.56
N ASP A 99 2.11 7.86 -8.76
CA ASP A 99 2.17 8.69 -9.98
C ASP A 99 3.10 9.88 -9.71
N GLU A 100 2.96 10.51 -8.54
CA GLU A 100 3.80 11.59 -8.04
C GLU A 100 4.42 11.19 -6.70
N ILE A 101 5.61 11.70 -6.41
CA ILE A 101 6.34 11.44 -5.17
C ILE A 101 6.71 12.77 -4.51
N ILE A 102 6.47 12.85 -3.22
CA ILE A 102 6.91 13.93 -2.34
C ILE A 102 7.94 13.35 -1.37
N VAL A 103 9.14 13.91 -1.37
CA VAL A 103 10.20 13.53 -0.42
C VAL A 103 10.21 14.53 0.71
N MET A 104 10.15 14.04 1.93
CA MET A 104 10.15 14.85 3.15
C MET A 104 11.38 14.54 4.00
N ASP A 105 11.93 15.56 4.61
CA ASP A 105 13.00 15.50 5.60
C ASP A 105 12.79 16.55 6.68
N ASP A 106 12.92 16.18 7.95
CA ASP A 106 12.73 17.06 9.11
C ASP A 106 11.42 17.90 9.04
N GLY A 107 10.32 17.26 8.63
CA GLY A 107 8.99 17.90 8.54
C GLY A 107 8.82 18.87 7.36
N LYS A 108 9.78 18.94 6.43
CA LYS A 108 9.75 19.81 5.25
C LYS A 108 9.73 18.99 3.97
N ILE A 109 9.03 19.49 2.97
CA ILE A 109 9.12 18.97 1.61
C ILE A 109 10.44 19.45 1.02
N ILE A 110 11.30 18.51 0.66
CA ILE A 110 12.62 18.81 0.07
C ILE A 110 12.63 18.60 -1.44
N GLU A 111 11.82 17.68 -1.94
CA GLU A 111 11.68 17.43 -3.38
C GLU A 111 10.30 16.89 -3.70
N SER A 112 9.75 17.24 -4.86
CA SER A 112 8.50 16.70 -5.37
C SER A 112 8.51 16.66 -6.90
N GLY A 113 7.82 15.69 -7.47
CA GLY A 113 7.73 15.52 -8.92
C GLY A 113 7.11 14.19 -9.30
N SER A 114 7.08 13.93 -10.60
CA SER A 114 6.65 12.62 -11.10
C SER A 114 7.54 11.49 -10.55
N LYS A 115 6.99 10.31 -10.49
CA LYS A 115 7.72 9.10 -10.08
C LYS A 115 9.05 8.94 -10.84
N GLU A 116 9.03 9.18 -12.15
CA GLU A 116 10.22 9.05 -12.99
C GLU A 116 11.28 10.09 -12.65
N GLU A 117 10.90 11.34 -12.44
CA GLU A 117 11.83 12.41 -12.07
C GLU A 117 12.50 12.11 -10.73
N ILE A 118 11.74 11.74 -9.72
CA ILE A 118 12.27 11.50 -8.37
C ILE A 118 13.14 10.23 -8.30
N ILE A 119 12.75 9.16 -8.98
CA ILE A 119 13.48 7.89 -8.91
C ILE A 119 14.70 7.89 -9.83
N CYS A 120 14.58 8.41 -11.06
CA CYS A 120 15.64 8.32 -12.06
C CYS A 120 16.55 9.55 -12.09
N TYR A 121 16.01 10.72 -11.77
CA TYR A 121 16.71 12.02 -11.90
C TYR A 121 16.59 12.89 -10.64
N PRO A 122 16.86 12.35 -9.43
CA PRO A 122 16.75 13.11 -8.19
C PRO A 122 17.72 14.29 -8.19
N LYS A 123 17.25 15.45 -7.72
CA LYS A 123 18.05 16.69 -7.68
C LYS A 123 18.68 16.87 -6.29
N GLU A 124 17.89 16.66 -5.22
CA GLU A 124 18.31 16.88 -3.86
C GLU A 124 19.24 15.76 -3.34
N ASN A 125 20.23 16.13 -2.53
CA ASN A 125 21.22 15.19 -2.01
C ASN A 125 20.60 14.11 -1.12
N HIS A 126 19.62 14.48 -0.31
CA HIS A 126 18.90 13.53 0.55
C HIS A 126 18.11 12.50 -0.29
N THR A 127 17.41 12.94 -1.34
CA THR A 127 16.70 12.06 -2.28
C THR A 127 17.67 11.09 -2.97
N LYS A 128 18.81 11.59 -3.45
CA LYS A 128 19.88 10.75 -4.04
C LYS A 128 20.38 9.71 -3.05
N TYR A 129 20.59 10.10 -1.80
CA TYR A 129 21.03 9.18 -0.75
C TYR A 129 20.00 8.07 -0.49
N LEU A 130 18.72 8.40 -0.35
CA LEU A 130 17.63 7.44 -0.14
C LEU A 130 17.59 6.41 -1.27
N ILE A 131 17.59 6.87 -2.52
CA ILE A 131 17.50 6.00 -3.71
C ILE A 131 18.75 5.13 -3.83
N ASN A 132 19.95 5.70 -3.71
CA ASN A 132 21.21 4.96 -3.84
C ASN A 132 21.38 3.90 -2.73
N THR A 133 20.93 4.19 -1.52
CA THR A 133 21.01 3.23 -0.41
C THR A 133 20.13 2.01 -0.67
N ARG A 134 18.95 2.19 -1.23
CA ARG A 134 18.04 1.08 -1.56
C ARG A 134 18.53 0.29 -2.78
N LEU A 135 19.02 0.94 -3.82
CA LEU A 135 19.60 0.25 -5.00
C LEU A 135 20.80 -0.61 -4.59
N LYS A 136 21.67 -0.13 -3.70
CA LYS A 136 22.81 -0.91 -3.19
C LYS A 136 22.37 -2.16 -2.42
N LEU A 137 21.30 -2.07 -1.63
CA LEU A 137 20.74 -3.22 -0.92
C LEU A 137 20.22 -4.28 -1.91
N VAL A 138 19.43 -3.89 -2.90
CA VAL A 138 18.88 -4.80 -3.93
C VAL A 138 20.01 -5.48 -4.70
N ASN A 139 21.06 -4.75 -5.12
CA ASN A 139 22.20 -5.31 -5.83
C ASN A 139 23.03 -6.25 -4.95
N LYS A 140 23.21 -5.95 -3.67
CA LYS A 140 23.93 -6.80 -2.73
C LYS A 140 23.20 -8.13 -2.49
N PHE A 141 21.87 -8.11 -2.40
CA PHE A 141 21.06 -9.34 -2.29
C PHE A 141 21.14 -10.19 -3.57
N LYS A 142 21.15 -9.59 -4.76
CA LYS A 142 21.34 -10.33 -6.02
C LYS A 142 22.71 -11.01 -6.11
N GLN A 143 23.76 -10.44 -5.55
CA GLN A 143 25.11 -11.02 -5.55
C GLN A 143 25.30 -12.16 -4.55
N VAL A 144 24.47 -12.23 -3.50
CA VAL A 144 24.52 -13.31 -2.48
C VAL A 144 23.71 -14.54 -2.90
N LEU A 145 22.79 -14.39 -3.87
CA LEU A 145 21.93 -15.47 -4.39
C LEU A 145 22.48 -16.14 -5.66
N VAL A 146 23.67 -15.77 -6.11
CA VAL A 146 24.46 -16.39 -7.19
C VAL A 146 25.67 -17.07 -6.59
#